data_3f859487420ec9cef926ec68aea2c138
#
_entry.id   3f859487420ec9cef926ec68aea2c138
#
_cell.length_a   1.000
_cell.length_b   1.000
_cell.length_c   1.000
_cell.angle_alpha   90.00
_cell.angle_beta   90.00
_cell.angle_gamma   90.00
#
_symmetry.space_group_name_H-M   'P 1'
#
loop_
_entity.id
_entity.type
_entity.pdbx_description
1 polymer ?
#
loop_
_entity_poly.entity_id
_entity_poly.type
_entity_poly.pdbx_seq_one_letter_code
_entity_poly.pdbx_strand_id
1 'polypeptide(L)'
;MKFHHFGIACKDINKTSRLLKKNFLAKKIIGKTYDPNQKVFLSLFKIGNTQIELVSGNSVKKFQNNKMIYHVCYQVKNIEAQIKKLVKQGCVLVIGPVPAKIFKLKRVAFLYSCIGLIELLEI
;
A
#
# COMPACT_ATOMS: atom_id res chain seq x y z
N MET A 1 11.47 10.34 5.90
CA MET A 1 10.28 9.55 5.49
C MET A 1 9.20 9.70 6.54
N LYS A 2 7.96 9.85 6.12
CA LYS A 2 6.81 9.99 7.01
C LYS A 2 5.84 8.82 6.79
N PHE A 3 5.41 8.15 7.87
CA PHE A 3 4.42 7.08 7.79
C PHE A 3 3.14 7.56 7.11
N HIS A 4 2.57 6.76 6.24
CA HIS A 4 1.32 7.06 5.53
C HIS A 4 0.22 6.04 5.80
N HIS A 5 0.44 4.76 5.51
CA HIS A 5 -0.57 3.72 5.73
C HIS A 5 0.04 2.32 5.90
N PHE A 6 -0.79 1.41 6.40
CA PHE A 6 -0.56 -0.02 6.32
C PHE A 6 -1.35 -0.61 5.15
N GLY A 7 -0.76 -1.53 4.41
CA GLY A 7 -1.42 -2.29 3.35
C GLY A 7 -1.82 -3.69 3.81
N ILE A 8 -3.06 -4.06 3.56
CA ILE A 8 -3.62 -5.38 3.88
C ILE A 8 -4.09 -6.05 2.58
N ALA A 9 -3.53 -7.22 2.28
CA ALA A 9 -3.99 -8.04 1.16
C ALA A 9 -5.23 -8.82 1.56
N CYS A 10 -6.30 -8.73 0.76
CA CYS A 10 -7.55 -9.42 1.00
C CYS A 10 -8.08 -10.09 -0.27
N LYS A 11 -8.87 -11.14 -0.11
CA LYS A 11 -9.51 -11.84 -1.24
C LYS A 11 -10.69 -11.06 -1.78
N ASP A 12 -11.46 -10.42 -0.89
CA ASP A 12 -12.68 -9.71 -1.21
C ASP A 12 -12.70 -8.37 -0.47
N ILE A 13 -12.39 -7.29 -1.21
CA ILE A 13 -12.37 -5.93 -0.66
C ILE A 13 -13.73 -5.56 -0.08
N ASN A 14 -14.83 -5.91 -0.73
CA ASN A 14 -16.16 -5.52 -0.28
C ASN A 14 -16.49 -6.16 1.07
N LYS A 15 -16.19 -7.44 1.24
CA LYS A 15 -16.37 -8.15 2.50
C LYS A 15 -15.50 -7.56 3.61
N THR A 16 -14.23 -7.37 3.34
CA THR A 16 -13.29 -6.79 4.32
C THR A 16 -13.67 -5.36 4.69
N SER A 17 -14.11 -4.56 3.72
CA SER A 17 -14.61 -3.19 3.96
C SER A 17 -15.78 -3.17 4.93
N ARG A 18 -16.77 -4.07 4.73
CA ARG A 18 -17.92 -4.18 5.64
C ARG A 18 -17.49 -4.52 7.07
N LEU A 19 -16.55 -5.45 7.22
CA LEU A 19 -16.03 -5.86 8.52
C LEU A 19 -15.23 -4.74 9.19
N LEU A 20 -14.40 -3.99 8.44
CA LEU A 20 -13.69 -2.83 8.98
C LEU A 20 -14.65 -1.77 9.52
N LYS A 21 -15.71 -1.47 8.79
CA LYS A 21 -16.72 -0.51 9.23
C LYS A 21 -17.45 -1.00 10.48
N LYS A 22 -17.85 -2.28 10.51
CA LYS A 22 -18.61 -2.86 11.63
C LYS A 22 -17.75 -3.02 12.88
N ASN A 23 -16.56 -3.56 12.76
CA ASN A 23 -15.72 -3.94 13.91
C ASN A 23 -14.90 -2.77 14.46
N PHE A 24 -14.46 -1.85 13.60
CA PHE A 24 -13.52 -0.79 13.95
C PHE A 24 -14.07 0.62 13.69
N LEU A 25 -15.31 0.76 13.25
CA LEU A 25 -15.92 2.05 12.89
C LEU A 25 -15.08 2.80 11.85
N ALA A 26 -14.47 2.07 10.92
CA ALA A 26 -13.60 2.62 9.90
C ALA A 26 -14.37 3.54 8.95
N LYS A 27 -13.75 4.65 8.56
CA LYS A 27 -14.28 5.58 7.57
C LYS A 27 -13.62 5.33 6.21
N LYS A 28 -14.43 5.20 5.16
CA LYS A 28 -13.94 5.09 3.79
C LYS A 28 -13.41 6.45 3.33
N ILE A 29 -12.13 6.49 2.95
CA ILE A 29 -11.48 7.67 2.38
C ILE A 29 -11.52 7.61 0.86
N ILE A 30 -11.15 6.47 0.28
CA ILE A 30 -11.19 6.22 -1.17
C ILE A 30 -11.88 4.89 -1.41
N GLY A 31 -12.92 4.90 -2.27
CA GLY A 31 -13.66 3.69 -2.65
C GLY A 31 -12.84 2.74 -3.52
N LYS A 32 -13.38 1.54 -3.73
CA LYS A 32 -12.75 0.50 -4.55
C LYS A 32 -12.34 1.06 -5.91
N THR A 33 -11.06 1.01 -6.22
CA THR A 33 -10.44 1.56 -7.44
C THR A 33 -9.53 0.50 -8.05
N TYR A 34 -9.60 0.29 -9.36
CA TYR A 34 -8.66 -0.56 -10.08
C TYR A 34 -7.45 0.25 -10.53
N ASP A 35 -6.25 -0.22 -10.21
CA ASP A 35 -4.99 0.38 -10.66
C ASP A 35 -4.38 -0.50 -11.77
N PRO A 36 -4.37 -0.04 -13.04
CA PRO A 36 -3.84 -0.81 -14.15
C PRO A 36 -2.31 -0.94 -14.11
N ASN A 37 -1.61 -0.05 -13.44
CA ASN A 37 -0.16 -0.10 -13.31
C ASN A 37 0.29 -1.18 -12.33
N GLN A 38 -0.47 -1.36 -11.25
CA GLN A 38 -0.22 -2.40 -10.24
C GLN A 38 -1.05 -3.67 -10.46
N LYS A 39 -2.07 -3.61 -11.33
CA LYS A 39 -3.01 -4.70 -11.63
C LYS A 39 -3.71 -5.24 -10.38
N VAL A 40 -4.18 -4.33 -9.54
CA VAL A 40 -4.88 -4.63 -8.28
C VAL A 40 -6.08 -3.72 -8.11
N PHE A 41 -7.03 -4.15 -7.28
CA PHE A 41 -8.07 -3.28 -6.71
C PHE A 41 -7.58 -2.75 -5.37
N LEU A 42 -7.88 -1.50 -5.10
CA LEU A 42 -7.45 -0.78 -3.90
C LEU A 42 -8.62 0.00 -3.31
N SER A 43 -8.60 0.15 -1.99
CA SER A 43 -9.51 1.03 -1.25
C SER A 43 -8.78 1.56 -0.02
N LEU A 44 -9.03 2.80 0.37
CA LEU A 44 -8.37 3.42 1.53
C LEU A 44 -9.40 3.72 2.61
N PHE A 45 -9.07 3.33 3.83
CA PHE A 45 -9.89 3.54 5.03
C PHE A 45 -9.08 4.24 6.12
N LYS A 46 -9.79 4.83 7.07
CA LYS A 46 -9.20 5.43 8.26
C LYS A 46 -9.84 4.86 9.51
N ILE A 47 -9.02 4.41 10.45
CA ILE A 47 -9.43 3.98 11.79
C ILE A 47 -8.71 4.91 12.78
N GLY A 48 -9.46 5.80 13.44
CA GLY A 48 -8.83 6.87 14.23
C GLY A 48 -7.90 7.71 13.35
N ASN A 49 -6.63 7.79 13.69
CA ASN A 49 -5.60 8.50 12.90
C ASN A 49 -4.78 7.58 11.98
N THR A 50 -5.11 6.29 11.93
CA THR A 50 -4.37 5.30 11.12
C THR A 50 -5.07 5.06 9.81
N GLN A 51 -4.35 5.17 8.71
CA GLN A 51 -4.85 4.81 7.38
C GLN A 51 -4.51 3.36 7.07
N ILE A 52 -5.49 2.65 6.49
CA ILE A 52 -5.37 1.26 6.08
C ILE A 52 -5.80 1.15 4.62
N GLU A 53 -4.91 0.63 3.78
CA GLU A 53 -5.19 0.34 2.39
C GLU A 53 -5.54 -1.14 2.24
N LEU A 54 -6.70 -1.43 1.66
CA LEU A 54 -7.08 -2.79 1.26
C LEU A 54 -6.67 -3.03 -0.18
N VAL A 55 -6.03 -4.16 -0.43
CA VAL A 55 -5.52 -4.52 -1.76
C VAL A 55 -5.96 -5.93 -2.11
N SER A 56 -6.52 -6.12 -3.31
CA SER A 56 -6.85 -7.44 -3.84
C SER A 56 -6.38 -7.58 -5.30
N GLY A 57 -6.03 -8.79 -5.70
CA GLY A 57 -5.56 -9.11 -7.04
C GLY A 57 -4.52 -10.22 -7.02
N ASN A 58 -4.17 -10.71 -8.21
CA ASN A 58 -3.24 -11.83 -8.34
C ASN A 58 -1.83 -11.50 -7.82
N SER A 59 -1.37 -10.28 -8.00
CA SER A 59 -0.03 -9.85 -7.56
C SER A 59 0.17 -9.87 -6.03
N VAL A 60 -0.94 -9.83 -5.26
CA VAL A 60 -0.90 -9.90 -3.79
C VAL A 60 -1.47 -11.19 -3.25
N LYS A 61 -1.79 -12.16 -4.11
CA LYS A 61 -2.44 -13.43 -3.72
C LYS A 61 -1.67 -14.19 -2.64
N LYS A 62 -0.35 -14.20 -2.70
CA LYS A 62 0.51 -14.87 -1.72
C LYS A 62 0.39 -14.29 -0.30
N PHE A 63 -0.07 -13.05 -0.15
CA PHE A 63 -0.24 -12.38 1.14
C PHE A 63 -1.67 -12.51 1.71
N GLN A 64 -2.64 -12.94 0.91
CA GLN A 64 -4.06 -12.94 1.29
C GLN A 64 -4.41 -13.98 2.35
N ASN A 65 -3.70 -15.12 2.36
CA ASN A 65 -4.03 -16.26 3.24
C ASN A 65 -3.81 -15.94 4.72
N ASN A 66 -2.86 -15.10 5.04
CA ASN A 66 -2.50 -14.79 6.43
C ASN A 66 -3.28 -13.60 7.00
N LYS A 67 -4.04 -12.88 6.20
CA LYS A 67 -4.80 -11.67 6.60
C LYS A 67 -3.91 -10.67 7.37
N MET A 68 -2.66 -10.59 7.00
CA MET A 68 -1.67 -9.76 7.69
C MET A 68 -1.38 -8.49 6.91
N ILE A 69 -0.85 -7.50 7.60
CA ILE A 69 -0.23 -6.34 6.99
C ILE A 69 0.93 -6.85 6.12
N TYR A 70 0.90 -6.57 4.82
CA TYR A 70 1.93 -7.03 3.90
C TYR A 70 2.88 -5.93 3.45
N HIS A 71 2.53 -4.66 3.65
CA HIS A 71 3.47 -3.55 3.45
C HIS A 71 3.19 -2.39 4.40
N VAL A 72 4.19 -1.56 4.58
CA VAL A 72 4.10 -0.27 5.26
C VAL A 72 4.50 0.81 4.26
N CYS A 73 3.71 1.86 4.14
CA CYS A 73 3.96 2.96 3.21
C CYS A 73 4.51 4.18 3.93
N TYR A 74 5.55 4.76 3.33
CA TYR A 74 6.15 6.02 3.76
C TYR A 74 6.11 7.07 2.65
N GLN A 75 5.77 8.31 3.01
CA GLN A 75 5.85 9.45 2.10
C GLN A 75 7.28 9.95 1.98
N VAL A 76 7.68 10.30 0.76
CA VAL A 76 9.01 10.83 0.44
C VAL A 76 8.89 11.99 -0.55
N LYS A 77 9.81 12.94 -0.51
CA LYS A 77 9.82 14.09 -1.43
C LYS A 77 10.43 13.77 -2.79
N ASN A 78 11.45 12.94 -2.81
CA ASN A 78 12.17 12.54 -4.03
C ASN A 78 12.35 11.03 -4.02
N ILE A 79 11.52 10.36 -4.80
CA ILE A 79 11.44 8.90 -4.77
C ILE A 79 12.72 8.24 -5.33
N GLU A 80 13.31 8.80 -6.40
CA GLU A 80 14.55 8.27 -6.98
C GLU A 80 15.71 8.35 -6.00
N ALA A 81 15.87 9.50 -5.36
CA ALA A 81 16.94 9.70 -4.38
C ALA A 81 16.78 8.76 -3.19
N GLN A 82 15.54 8.55 -2.72
CA GLN A 82 15.27 7.65 -1.60
C GLN A 82 15.51 6.19 -1.98
N ILE A 83 15.09 5.76 -3.17
CA ILE A 83 15.37 4.41 -3.68
C ILE A 83 16.88 4.17 -3.73
N LYS A 84 17.61 5.08 -4.36
CA LYS A 84 19.09 4.97 -4.48
C LYS A 84 19.76 4.81 -3.12
N LYS A 85 19.33 5.60 -2.14
CA LYS A 85 19.86 5.52 -0.77
C LYS A 85 19.55 4.17 -0.13
N LEU A 86 18.31 3.70 -0.22
CA LEU A 86 17.90 2.43 0.38
C LEU A 86 18.57 1.23 -0.28
N VAL A 87 18.69 1.22 -1.61
CA VAL A 87 19.37 0.15 -2.35
C VAL A 87 20.85 0.09 -1.97
N LYS A 88 21.52 1.24 -1.84
CA LYS A 88 22.90 1.31 -1.37
C LYS A 88 23.07 0.72 0.04
N GLN A 89 22.02 0.80 0.86
CA GLN A 89 22.01 0.29 2.23
C GLN A 89 21.49 -1.17 2.34
N GLY A 90 21.28 -1.86 1.22
CA GLY A 90 20.95 -3.28 1.18
C GLY A 90 19.48 -3.61 0.91
N CYS A 91 18.59 -2.61 0.69
CA CYS A 91 17.23 -2.88 0.24
C CYS A 91 17.21 -3.32 -1.22
N VAL A 92 16.17 -4.07 -1.60
CA VAL A 92 15.99 -4.57 -2.96
C VAL A 92 14.75 -3.93 -3.59
N LEU A 93 14.94 -3.20 -4.69
CA LEU A 93 13.83 -2.64 -5.45
C LEU A 93 13.04 -3.76 -6.14
N VAL A 94 11.73 -3.78 -5.93
CA VAL A 94 10.82 -4.78 -6.51
C VAL A 94 10.04 -4.19 -7.69
N ILE A 95 9.42 -3.03 -7.49
CA ILE A 95 8.58 -2.35 -8.49
C ILE A 95 8.79 -0.84 -8.38
N GLY A 96 8.72 -0.18 -9.52
CA GLY A 96 8.62 1.27 -9.61
C GLY A 96 9.92 2.01 -9.84
N PRO A 97 9.82 3.35 -9.85
CA PRO A 97 8.62 4.17 -9.60
C PRO A 97 7.56 4.06 -10.70
N VAL A 98 6.30 3.91 -10.28
CA VAL A 98 5.14 3.88 -11.19
C VAL A 98 4.02 4.77 -10.65
N PRO A 99 3.19 5.38 -11.52
CA PRO A 99 2.03 6.15 -11.06
C PRO A 99 1.03 5.25 -10.34
N ALA A 100 0.48 5.73 -9.22
CA ALA A 100 -0.56 5.04 -8.45
C ALA A 100 -1.89 5.78 -8.59
N LYS A 101 -2.88 5.11 -9.18
CA LYS A 101 -4.19 5.71 -9.47
C LYS A 101 -4.91 6.17 -8.19
N ILE A 102 -4.86 5.38 -7.12
CA ILE A 102 -5.48 5.72 -5.84
C ILE A 102 -4.90 6.99 -5.21
N PHE A 103 -3.66 7.35 -5.54
CA PHE A 103 -2.99 8.56 -5.04
C PHE A 103 -2.87 9.66 -6.09
N LYS A 104 -3.85 9.78 -6.98
CA LYS A 104 -3.92 10.81 -8.03
C LYS A 104 -2.68 10.83 -8.93
N LEU A 105 -2.19 9.64 -9.31
CA LEU A 105 -1.02 9.41 -10.15
C LEU A 105 0.32 9.85 -9.55
N LYS A 106 0.38 10.12 -8.26
CA LYS A 106 1.66 10.21 -7.56
C LYS A 106 2.38 8.88 -7.66
N ARG A 107 3.71 8.93 -7.74
CA ARG A 107 4.48 7.72 -7.99
C ARG A 107 4.71 6.93 -6.71
N VAL A 108 4.69 5.60 -6.87
CA VAL A 108 5.01 4.66 -5.80
C VAL A 108 6.12 3.71 -6.24
N ALA A 109 6.85 3.19 -5.28
CA ALA A 109 7.82 2.13 -5.49
C ALA A 109 7.78 1.17 -4.31
N PHE A 110 8.06 -0.10 -4.57
CA PHE A 110 8.11 -1.15 -3.54
C PHE A 110 9.52 -1.70 -3.42
N LEU A 111 9.98 -1.85 -2.19
CA LEU A 111 11.31 -2.41 -1.87
C LEU A 111 11.19 -3.42 -0.74
N TYR A 112 11.99 -4.48 -0.79
CA TYR A 112 12.23 -5.32 0.38
C TYR A 112 13.28 -4.68 1.27
N SER A 113 12.97 -4.56 2.56
CA SER A 113 13.83 -3.98 3.59
C SER A 113 14.01 -4.95 4.76
N CYS A 114 14.74 -4.53 5.79
CA CYS A 114 14.89 -5.32 7.02
C CYS A 114 13.58 -5.50 7.81
N ILE A 115 12.56 -4.70 7.52
CA ILE A 115 11.22 -4.83 8.14
C ILE A 115 10.19 -5.45 7.17
N GLY A 116 10.65 -6.03 6.07
CA GLY A 116 9.79 -6.62 5.05
C GLY A 116 9.49 -5.65 3.90
N LEU A 117 8.35 -5.84 3.25
CA LEU A 117 7.97 -5.02 2.09
C LEU A 117 7.56 -3.62 2.54
N ILE A 118 8.19 -2.62 1.96
CA ILE A 118 7.82 -1.21 2.15
C ILE A 118 7.38 -0.61 0.81
N GLU A 119 6.47 0.35 0.89
CA GLU A 119 6.07 1.21 -0.21
C GLU A 119 6.59 2.63 0.03
N LEU A 120 7.13 3.25 -1.00
CA LEU A 120 7.43 4.68 -1.00
C LEU A 120 6.36 5.39 -1.83
N LEU A 121 5.78 6.43 -1.28
CA LEU A 121 4.80 7.30 -1.95
C LEU A 121 5.40 8.70 -2.09
N GLU A 122 5.60 9.14 -3.33
CA GLU A 122 6.11 10.48 -3.59
C GLU A 122 5.03 11.54 -3.37
N ILE A 123 5.37 12.63 -2.68
CA ILE A 123 4.47 13.75 -2.39
C ILE A 123 4.87 15.02 -3.14
#